data_b6db150234c6528ed2c377bf1bb2a6e6
#
_entry.id   b6db150234c6528ed2c377bf1bb2a6e6
#
_cell.length_a   1.000
_cell.length_b   1.000
_cell.length_c   1.000
_cell.angle_alpha   90.00
_cell.angle_beta   90.00
_cell.angle_gamma   90.00
#
_symmetry.space_group_name_H-M   'P 1'
#
loop_
_entity.id
_entity.type
_entity.pdbx_description
1 polymer ?
#
loop_
_entity_poly.entity_id
_entity_poly.type
_entity_poly.pdbx_seq_one_letter_code
_entity_poly.pdbx_strand_id
1 'polypeptide(L)'
;MASQRVGGVSGIAYTSAKHALNAMSESINHENCHLGIRACALCPGEVATEILDLRPAPPSAEERARMVQEEDVGATILFIAQMPPHVCLNEIHITPTWNRSYIGAADRTIPRDD
;
A
#
# COMPACT_ATOMS: atom_id res chain seq x y z
N MET A 1 1.75 -3.39 -2.44
CA MET A 1 2.58 -3.75 -3.63
C MET A 1 3.22 -5.11 -3.51
N ALA A 2 3.90 -5.43 -2.40
CA ALA A 2 4.52 -6.74 -2.20
C ALA A 2 3.54 -7.91 -2.21
N SER A 3 2.27 -7.68 -1.91
CA SER A 3 1.22 -8.70 -1.95
C SER A 3 0.74 -9.05 -3.35
N GLN A 4 1.10 -8.26 -4.35
CA GLN A 4 0.65 -8.40 -5.73
C GLN A 4 1.80 -8.71 -6.69
N ARG A 5 3.02 -8.38 -6.33
CA ARG A 5 4.19 -8.51 -7.17
C ARG A 5 5.36 -9.12 -6.41
N VAL A 6 6.14 -9.91 -7.09
CA VAL A 6 7.38 -10.42 -6.52
C VAL A 6 8.46 -9.33 -6.64
N GLY A 7 8.91 -8.83 -5.51
CA GLY A 7 9.94 -7.81 -5.47
C GLY A 7 11.28 -8.36 -4.99
N GLY A 8 12.35 -8.03 -5.70
CA GLY A 8 13.69 -8.50 -5.35
C GLY A 8 14.22 -7.97 -4.02
N VAL A 9 13.64 -6.88 -3.51
CA VAL A 9 14.08 -6.25 -2.26
C VAL A 9 13.39 -6.82 -1.03
N SER A 10 12.15 -7.29 -1.18
CA SER A 10 11.32 -7.70 -0.03
C SER A 10 11.60 -9.11 0.47
N GLY A 11 12.19 -9.98 -0.37
CA GLY A 11 12.44 -11.36 -0.02
C GLY A 11 11.20 -12.26 -0.12
N ILE A 12 11.45 -13.57 -0.18
CA ILE A 12 10.40 -14.56 -0.41
C ILE A 12 9.41 -14.66 0.74
N ALA A 13 9.89 -14.63 1.97
CA ALA A 13 9.03 -14.77 3.16
C ALA A 13 8.04 -13.63 3.28
N TYR A 14 8.50 -12.39 3.11
CA TYR A 14 7.66 -11.19 3.17
C TYR A 14 6.64 -11.18 2.03
N THR A 15 7.09 -11.42 0.80
CA THR A 15 6.22 -11.44 -0.38
C THR A 15 5.15 -12.51 -0.26
N SER A 16 5.52 -13.73 0.16
CA SER A 16 4.57 -14.82 0.36
C SER A 16 3.54 -14.50 1.43
N ALA A 17 3.96 -13.92 2.56
CA ALA A 17 3.06 -13.52 3.63
C ALA A 17 2.04 -12.47 3.18
N LYS A 18 2.47 -11.49 2.38
CA LYS A 18 1.57 -10.46 1.85
C LYS A 18 0.57 -11.01 0.84
N HIS A 19 0.99 -11.95 -0.03
CA HIS A 19 0.07 -12.63 -0.94
C HIS A 19 -0.96 -13.46 -0.16
N ALA A 20 -0.54 -14.15 0.91
CA ALA A 20 -1.42 -14.92 1.77
C ALA A 20 -2.48 -14.02 2.43
N LEU A 21 -2.12 -12.83 2.87
CA LEU A 21 -3.08 -11.87 3.46
C LEU A 21 -4.14 -11.43 2.44
N ASN A 22 -3.77 -11.20 1.19
CA ASN A 22 -4.72 -10.87 0.13
C ASN A 22 -5.67 -12.02 -0.15
N ALA A 23 -5.15 -13.24 -0.25
CA ALA A 23 -5.97 -14.43 -0.45
C ALA A 23 -6.93 -14.67 0.71
N MET A 24 -6.49 -14.42 1.95
CA MET A 24 -7.32 -14.53 3.14
C MET A 24 -8.46 -13.50 3.11
N SER A 25 -8.19 -12.26 2.74
CA SER A 25 -9.20 -11.22 2.59
C SER A 25 -10.28 -11.62 1.58
N GLU A 26 -9.86 -12.15 0.44
CA GLU A 26 -10.78 -12.65 -0.60
C GLU A 26 -11.61 -13.80 -0.09
N SER A 27 -11.01 -14.75 0.61
CA SER A 27 -11.73 -15.89 1.20
C SER A 27 -12.76 -15.45 2.23
N ILE A 28 -12.44 -14.46 3.05
CA ILE A 28 -13.41 -13.88 4.02
C ILE A 28 -14.66 -13.37 3.28
N ASN A 29 -14.48 -12.67 2.17
CA ASN A 29 -15.60 -12.18 1.39
C ASN A 29 -16.42 -13.32 0.78
N HIS A 30 -15.75 -14.32 0.21
CA HIS A 30 -16.42 -15.46 -0.40
C HIS A 30 -17.24 -16.26 0.61
N GLU A 31 -16.70 -16.49 1.79
CA GLU A 31 -17.32 -17.36 2.78
C GLU A 31 -18.39 -16.67 3.62
N ASN A 32 -18.34 -15.34 3.75
CA ASN A 32 -19.14 -14.62 4.72
C ASN A 32 -19.99 -13.48 4.14
N CYS A 33 -20.03 -13.29 2.83
CA CYS A 33 -20.81 -12.21 2.21
C CYS A 33 -22.30 -12.29 2.56
N HIS A 34 -22.84 -13.49 2.71
CA HIS A 34 -24.23 -13.73 3.08
C HIS A 34 -24.56 -13.25 4.52
N LEU A 35 -23.56 -13.06 5.34
CA LEU A 35 -23.68 -12.52 6.70
C LEU A 35 -23.46 -11.00 6.73
N GLY A 36 -23.23 -10.36 5.59
CA GLY A 36 -22.93 -8.94 5.52
C GLY A 36 -21.53 -8.57 5.93
N ILE A 37 -20.62 -9.54 6.06
CA ILE A 37 -19.21 -9.30 6.40
C ILE A 37 -18.46 -8.92 5.14
N ARG A 38 -17.65 -7.89 5.26
CA ARG A 38 -16.83 -7.35 4.16
C ARG A 38 -15.39 -7.25 4.60
N ALA A 39 -14.47 -7.67 3.76
CA ALA A 39 -13.04 -7.47 3.94
C ALA A 39 -12.48 -6.68 2.75
N CYS A 40 -11.56 -5.78 3.03
CA CYS A 40 -10.85 -5.01 2.01
C CYS A 40 -9.35 -5.16 2.22
N ALA A 41 -8.64 -5.51 1.17
CA ALA A 41 -7.18 -5.50 1.17
C ALA A 41 -6.72 -4.09 0.76
N LEU A 42 -6.22 -3.32 1.71
CA LEU A 42 -5.60 -2.03 1.45
C LEU A 42 -4.10 -2.23 1.26
N CYS A 43 -3.62 -1.95 0.07
CA CYS A 43 -2.24 -2.20 -0.35
C CYS A 43 -1.50 -0.87 -0.54
N PRO A 44 -0.85 -0.34 0.51
CA PRO A 44 -0.08 0.89 0.38
C PRO A 44 1.28 0.63 -0.29
N GLY A 45 1.72 1.62 -1.05
CA GLY A 45 3.11 1.69 -1.50
C GLY A 45 4.01 2.28 -0.42
N GLU A 46 4.92 3.17 -0.79
CA GLU A 46 5.78 3.81 0.20
C GLU A 46 5.01 4.83 1.03
N VAL A 47 4.99 4.61 2.34
CA VAL A 47 4.37 5.51 3.31
C VAL A 47 5.48 6.13 4.17
N ALA A 48 5.42 7.45 4.36
CA ALA A 48 6.39 8.17 5.19
C ALA A 48 6.14 7.86 6.67
N THR A 49 6.83 6.86 7.19
CA THR A 49 6.75 6.40 8.58
C THR A 49 8.13 6.35 9.22
N GLU A 50 8.17 6.26 10.53
CA GLU A 50 9.41 6.17 11.30
C GLU A 50 10.26 4.95 10.96
N ILE A 51 9.66 3.88 10.46
CA ILE A 51 10.39 2.67 10.09
C ILE A 51 11.44 2.94 9.01
N LEU A 52 11.28 3.99 8.22
CA LEU A 52 12.24 4.40 7.20
C LEU A 52 13.58 4.80 7.79
N ASP A 53 13.60 5.27 9.04
CA ASP A 53 14.82 5.67 9.73
C ASP A 53 15.73 4.48 10.04
N LEU A 54 15.18 3.27 10.04
CA LEU A 54 15.92 2.04 10.30
C LEU A 54 16.64 1.49 9.07
N ARG A 55 16.42 2.09 7.90
CA ARG A 55 17.08 1.66 6.66
C ARG A 55 18.53 2.13 6.64
N PRO A 56 19.45 1.36 5.99
CA PRO A 56 20.85 1.77 5.85
C PRO A 56 21.02 3.13 5.17
N ALA A 57 20.14 3.45 4.21
CA ALA A 57 20.10 4.75 3.53
C ALA A 57 18.68 5.32 3.63
N PRO A 58 18.34 6.00 4.74
CA PRO A 58 17.00 6.58 4.90
C PRO A 58 16.69 7.59 3.81
N PRO A 59 15.42 7.68 3.37
CA PRO A 59 15.02 8.70 2.41
C PRO A 59 15.21 10.11 2.98
N SER A 60 15.46 11.06 2.09
CA SER A 60 15.54 12.47 2.47
C SER A 60 14.16 13.02 2.87
N ALA A 61 14.13 14.18 3.50
CA ALA A 61 12.87 14.86 3.82
C ALA A 61 12.06 15.18 2.57
N GLU A 62 12.73 15.55 1.48
CA GLU A 62 12.09 15.82 0.19
C GLU A 62 11.46 14.56 -0.41
N GLU A 63 12.17 13.44 -0.36
CA GLU A 63 11.63 12.16 -0.81
C GLU A 63 10.43 11.72 0.02
N ARG A 64 10.50 11.91 1.35
CA ARG A 64 9.39 11.59 2.26
C ARG A 64 8.15 12.44 1.99
N ALA A 65 8.33 13.70 1.62
CA ALA A 65 7.20 14.58 1.29
C ALA A 65 6.43 14.13 0.05
N ARG A 66 7.06 13.34 -0.81
CA ARG A 66 6.43 12.78 -2.02
C ARG A 66 5.80 11.40 -1.80
N MET A 67 6.03 10.80 -0.64
CA MET A 67 5.41 9.53 -0.29
C MET A 67 3.97 9.72 0.17
N VAL A 68 3.22 8.62 0.21
CA VAL A 68 1.93 8.60 0.90
C VAL A 68 2.17 8.95 2.37
N GLN A 69 1.33 9.81 2.92
CA GLN A 69 1.39 10.18 4.34
C GLN A 69 0.47 9.27 5.16
N GLU A 70 0.73 9.18 6.45
CA GLU A 70 -0.12 8.39 7.35
C GLU A 70 -1.57 8.86 7.33
N GLU A 71 -1.79 10.16 7.21
CA GLU A 71 -3.11 10.78 7.13
C GLU A 71 -3.85 10.36 5.86
N ASP A 72 -3.15 10.13 4.76
CA ASP A 72 -3.74 9.66 3.50
C ASP A 72 -4.27 8.23 3.66
N VAL A 73 -3.51 7.38 4.34
CA VAL A 73 -3.94 6.02 4.66
C VAL A 73 -5.15 6.03 5.56
N GLY A 74 -5.16 6.86 6.60
CA GLY A 74 -6.28 7.04 7.50
C GLY A 74 -7.55 7.49 6.78
N ALA A 75 -7.43 8.47 5.89
CA ALA A 75 -8.54 8.95 5.08
C ALA A 75 -9.09 7.85 4.15
N THR A 76 -8.21 7.03 3.59
CA THR A 76 -8.62 5.90 2.75
C THR A 76 -9.38 4.84 3.55
N ILE A 77 -8.92 4.53 4.75
CA ILE A 77 -9.60 3.57 5.64
C ILE A 77 -11.00 4.10 5.99
N LEU A 78 -11.13 5.38 6.30
CA LEU A 78 -12.41 5.99 6.59
C LEU A 78 -13.36 5.90 5.40
N PHE A 79 -12.87 6.18 4.21
CA PHE A 79 -13.64 6.05 2.97
C PHE A 79 -14.16 4.64 2.75
N ILE A 80 -13.31 3.63 2.99
CA ILE A 80 -13.70 2.22 2.90
C ILE A 80 -14.80 1.89 3.91
N ALA A 81 -14.63 2.34 5.15
CA ALA A 81 -15.56 2.05 6.23
C ALA A 81 -16.93 2.74 6.05
N GLN A 82 -16.97 3.85 5.33
CA GLN A 82 -18.19 4.62 5.08
C GLN A 82 -18.99 4.12 3.87
N MET A 83 -18.51 3.12 3.15
CA MET A 83 -19.28 2.54 2.05
C MET A 83 -20.60 1.94 2.58
N PRO A 84 -21.70 2.10 1.82
CA PRO A 84 -22.97 1.52 2.22
C PRO A 84 -22.87 -0.02 2.30
N PRO A 85 -23.74 -0.67 3.10
CA PRO A 85 -23.64 -2.10 3.38
C PRO A 85 -23.62 -3.01 2.17
N HIS A 86 -24.20 -2.59 1.04
CA HIS A 86 -24.26 -3.39 -0.20
C HIS A 86 -23.02 -3.25 -1.07
N VAL A 87 -22.05 -2.43 -0.66
CA VAL A 87 -20.80 -2.21 -1.40
C VAL A 87 -19.64 -2.78 -0.63
N CYS A 88 -18.85 -3.63 -1.28
CA CYS A 88 -17.59 -4.13 -0.76
C CYS A 88 -16.45 -3.64 -1.66
N LEU A 89 -15.54 -2.88 -1.09
CA LEU A 89 -14.29 -2.54 -1.77
C LEU A 89 -13.31 -3.68 -1.49
N ASN A 90 -13.03 -4.48 -2.51
CA ASN A 90 -12.26 -5.72 -2.33
C ASN A 90 -10.77 -5.45 -2.18
N GLU A 91 -10.26 -4.51 -2.96
CA GLU A 91 -8.84 -4.20 -2.98
C GLU A 91 -8.62 -2.76 -3.40
N ILE A 92 -7.76 -2.05 -2.66
CA ILE A 92 -7.38 -0.68 -2.99
C ILE A 92 -5.87 -0.58 -2.92
N HIS A 93 -5.28 -0.05 -3.99
CA HIS A 93 -3.87 0.30 -4.04
C HIS A 93 -3.74 1.81 -3.87
N ILE A 94 -2.95 2.22 -2.87
CA ILE A 94 -2.63 3.62 -2.63
C ILE A 94 -1.12 3.79 -2.71
N THR A 95 -0.66 4.54 -3.70
CA THR A 95 0.76 4.70 -3.98
C THR A 95 1.08 6.17 -4.19
N PRO A 96 2.35 6.56 -3.97
CA PRO A 96 2.77 7.91 -4.34
C PRO A 96 2.58 8.15 -5.84
N THR A 97 2.17 9.36 -6.21
CA THR A 97 2.12 9.75 -7.62
C THR A 97 3.50 9.67 -8.24
N TRP A 98 4.50 10.20 -7.55
CA TRP A 98 5.91 10.03 -7.91
C TRP A 98 6.44 8.77 -7.24
N ASN A 99 6.23 7.65 -7.88
CA ASN A 99 6.51 6.34 -7.30
C ASN A 99 7.93 5.89 -7.69
N ARG A 100 8.82 5.83 -6.71
CA ARG A 100 10.21 5.45 -6.91
C ARG A 100 10.38 4.05 -7.49
N SER A 101 9.42 3.17 -7.29
CA SER A 101 9.48 1.82 -7.87
C SER A 101 9.19 1.79 -9.38
N TYR A 102 8.60 2.86 -9.92
CA TYR A 102 8.33 2.99 -11.36
C TYR A 102 9.39 3.83 -12.08
N ILE A 103 10.15 4.62 -11.33
CA ILE A 103 11.13 5.56 -11.86
C ILE A 103 12.52 4.95 -11.70
N GLY A 104 13.32 4.96 -12.76
CA GLY A 104 14.70 4.52 -12.72
C GLY A 104 15.57 5.41 -11.81
N ALA A 105 16.72 4.89 -11.39
CA ALA A 105 17.61 5.62 -10.48
C ALA A 105 18.04 7.00 -11.03
N ALA A 106 18.23 7.12 -12.33
CA ALA A 106 18.58 8.39 -12.98
C ALA A 106 17.47 9.42 -12.88
N ASP A 107 16.22 8.97 -12.96
CA ASP A 107 15.07 9.86 -12.92
C ASP A 107 14.77 10.40 -11.51
N ARG A 108 15.24 9.70 -10.49
CA ARG A 108 15.06 10.14 -9.10
C ARG A 108 15.81 11.43 -8.78
N THR A 109 16.83 11.73 -9.56
CA THR A 109 17.65 12.93 -9.39
C THR A 109 17.11 14.14 -10.15
N ILE A 110 16.12 13.96 -10.99
CA ILE A 110 15.51 15.04 -11.76
C ILE A 110 14.71 15.93 -10.80
N PRO A 111 15.04 17.22 -10.72
CA PRO A 111 14.23 18.16 -9.96
C PRO A 111 12.80 18.20 -10.50
N ARG A 112 11.84 18.24 -9.59
CA ARG A 112 10.43 18.36 -9.96
C ARG A 112 9.91 19.67 -9.42
N ASP A 113 9.39 20.44 -10.31
CA ASP A 113 8.66 21.67 -9.98
C ASP A 113 7.22 21.24 -9.68
N ASP A 114 6.95 21.07 -8.43
CA ASP A 114 5.61 20.68 -7.96
C ASP A 114 4.77 21.90 -7.62
#